data_9500ea54f8e82f618e633e6891d5638e
#
_entry.id   9500ea54f8e82f618e633e6891d5638e
#
_cell.length_a   1.000
_cell.length_b   1.000
_cell.length_c   1.000
_cell.angle_alpha   90.00
_cell.angle_beta   90.00
_cell.angle_gamma   90.00
#
_symmetry.space_group_name_H-M   'P 1'
#
loop_
_entity.id
_entity.type
_entity.pdbx_description
1 polymer ?
#
loop_
_entity_poly.entity_id
_entity_poly.type
_entity_poly.pdbx_seq_one_letter_code
_entity_poly.pdbx_strand_id
1 'polypeptide(L)'
;MFIQFAGVAFICGLMCVVMLQYHYVINKDPGYNPERVVIGVNNAPDAKARLAARHFYEGLPYVEALTSATSYPSNGYSGQMIPDEKGTSLFSSRYDFTQENYVAFMGMVIQQGRVPRESGEVAVNEEFVRRMHWGKDVLGKSIQTEEGRVKIVGVIKDFNIGGFYSELKPFVLHHHPKDLADLVYLRLKEPFGENLQKLKRDAAEAFPNQTVGFESLEQKMADSYNSVRVFRNATLLAAIAILFITLMGLIGYINDELQRRSKEIAIRKVNGAESFAILEMLVQDVLWISFPAVVAGTLGAWYVGGLWMEQFAVTVGSLVPYYVCVAIVVLILIVSCVISKTWRIANENPVKSIKSE
;
A
#
# COMPACT_ATOMS: atom_id res chain seq x y z
N MET A 1 -19.54 23.54 -17.25
CA MET A 1 -19.10 22.34 -18.01
C MET A 1 -17.60 22.11 -17.98
N PHE A 2 -16.75 23.06 -18.43
CA PHE A 2 -15.30 22.87 -18.43
C PHE A 2 -14.75 22.40 -17.06
N ILE A 3 -15.06 23.15 -16.00
CA ILE A 3 -14.60 22.83 -14.62
C ILE A 3 -15.09 21.43 -14.16
N GLN A 4 -16.32 21.05 -14.52
CA GLN A 4 -16.87 19.73 -14.17
C GLN A 4 -16.11 18.59 -14.86
N PHE A 5 -15.87 18.70 -16.18
CA PHE A 5 -15.11 17.69 -16.91
C PHE A 5 -13.65 17.60 -16.46
N ALA A 6 -13.03 18.76 -16.20
CA ALA A 6 -11.68 18.79 -15.62
C ALA A 6 -11.65 18.17 -14.23
N GLY A 7 -12.65 18.45 -13.38
CA GLY A 7 -12.76 17.88 -12.05
C GLY A 7 -12.94 16.37 -12.04
N VAL A 8 -13.77 15.83 -12.94
CA VAL A 8 -13.91 14.35 -13.10
C VAL A 8 -12.61 13.72 -13.54
N ALA A 9 -11.97 14.26 -14.59
CA ALA A 9 -10.70 13.72 -15.07
C ALA A 9 -9.61 13.76 -13.99
N PHE A 10 -9.55 14.86 -13.23
CA PHE A 10 -8.63 15.04 -12.11
C PHE A 10 -8.85 13.99 -11.02
N ILE A 11 -10.08 13.87 -10.50
CA ILE A 11 -10.37 12.97 -9.40
C ILE A 11 -10.26 11.49 -9.82
N CYS A 12 -10.71 11.13 -11.03
CA CYS A 12 -10.56 9.78 -11.57
C CYS A 12 -9.08 9.43 -11.78
N GLY A 13 -8.25 10.39 -12.23
CA GLY A 13 -6.81 10.23 -12.34
C GLY A 13 -6.14 9.98 -11.00
N LEU A 14 -6.43 10.80 -9.99
CA LEU A 14 -5.94 10.60 -8.63
C LEU A 14 -6.39 9.25 -8.05
N MET A 15 -7.66 8.90 -8.23
CA MET A 15 -8.22 7.62 -7.78
C MET A 15 -7.47 6.44 -8.40
N CYS A 16 -7.19 6.51 -9.70
CA CYS A 16 -6.43 5.46 -10.39
C CYS A 16 -5.05 5.25 -9.78
N VAL A 17 -4.31 6.34 -9.54
CA VAL A 17 -2.97 6.30 -8.92
C VAL A 17 -3.02 5.74 -7.51
N VAL A 18 -3.96 6.21 -6.69
CA VAL A 18 -4.13 5.75 -5.29
C VAL A 18 -4.45 4.25 -5.27
N MET A 19 -5.33 3.76 -6.17
CA MET A 19 -5.65 2.35 -6.26
C MET A 19 -4.47 1.50 -6.72
N LEU A 20 -3.73 1.95 -7.74
CA LEU A 20 -2.56 1.24 -8.24
C LEU A 20 -1.46 1.14 -7.18
N GLN A 21 -1.15 2.26 -6.51
CA GLN A 21 -0.15 2.30 -5.45
C GLN A 21 -0.56 1.44 -4.26
N TYR A 22 -1.82 1.52 -3.84
CA TYR A 22 -2.33 0.69 -2.76
C TYR A 22 -2.19 -0.80 -3.09
N HIS A 23 -2.65 -1.21 -4.28
CA HIS A 23 -2.57 -2.61 -4.73
C HIS A 23 -1.11 -3.09 -4.84
N TYR A 24 -0.23 -2.25 -5.37
CA TYR A 24 1.20 -2.54 -5.47
C TYR A 24 1.82 -2.77 -4.09
N VAL A 25 1.52 -1.87 -3.15
CA VAL A 25 2.06 -1.89 -1.79
C VAL A 25 1.63 -3.13 -1.02
N ILE A 26 0.34 -3.48 -1.02
CA ILE A 26 -0.17 -4.61 -0.21
C ILE A 26 0.21 -5.98 -0.78
N ASN A 27 0.50 -6.07 -2.09
CA ASN A 27 0.86 -7.34 -2.74
C ASN A 27 2.37 -7.52 -2.89
N LYS A 28 3.16 -6.53 -2.49
CA LYS A 28 4.62 -6.65 -2.55
C LYS A 28 5.12 -7.57 -1.45
N ASP A 29 5.97 -8.54 -1.83
CA ASP A 29 6.67 -9.42 -0.89
C ASP A 29 7.47 -8.57 0.13
N PRO A 30 7.18 -8.65 1.42
CA PRO A 30 7.93 -7.93 2.44
C PRO A 30 9.33 -8.51 2.69
N GLY A 31 9.67 -9.67 2.12
CA GLY A 31 10.92 -10.40 2.33
C GLY A 31 10.90 -11.29 3.58
N TYR A 32 9.74 -11.49 4.19
CA TYR A 32 9.49 -12.42 5.29
C TYR A 32 8.05 -12.91 5.25
N ASN A 33 7.76 -14.02 5.93
CA ASN A 33 6.43 -14.63 5.96
C ASN A 33 5.71 -14.31 7.29
N PRO A 34 4.73 -13.37 7.31
CA PRO A 34 3.93 -13.05 8.49
C PRO A 34 2.77 -14.03 8.71
N GLU A 35 2.52 -14.97 7.80
CA GLU A 35 1.34 -15.84 7.79
C GLU A 35 1.26 -16.70 9.05
N ARG A 36 0.09 -16.66 9.70
CA ARG A 36 -0.21 -17.39 10.94
C ARG A 36 0.73 -17.08 12.11
N VAL A 37 1.49 -15.99 12.04
CA VAL A 37 2.39 -15.53 13.09
C VAL A 37 1.63 -14.65 14.07
N VAL A 38 1.79 -14.96 15.35
CA VAL A 38 1.28 -14.21 16.49
C VAL A 38 2.46 -13.68 17.29
N ILE A 39 2.37 -12.44 17.72
CA ILE A 39 3.36 -11.81 18.61
C ILE A 39 2.73 -11.58 19.96
N GLY A 40 3.44 -11.99 21.01
CA GLY A 40 3.08 -11.71 22.40
C GLY A 40 4.23 -11.02 23.14
N VAL A 41 3.89 -10.11 24.04
CA VAL A 41 4.87 -9.51 24.94
C VAL A 41 5.05 -10.44 26.14
N ASN A 42 6.29 -10.84 26.39
CA ASN A 42 6.63 -11.67 27.56
C ASN A 42 7.01 -10.77 28.74
N ASN A 43 6.00 -10.34 29.50
CA ASN A 43 6.15 -9.48 30.68
C ASN A 43 6.55 -10.23 31.96
N ALA A 44 7.13 -11.42 31.81
CA ALA A 44 7.57 -12.19 32.98
C ALA A 44 8.66 -11.44 33.78
N PRO A 45 8.62 -11.49 35.11
CA PRO A 45 9.43 -10.62 35.96
C PRO A 45 10.93 -10.95 35.96
N ASP A 46 11.28 -12.16 35.58
CA ASP A 46 12.68 -12.63 35.58
C ASP A 46 12.94 -13.62 34.43
N ALA A 47 14.19 -13.91 34.17
CA ALA A 47 14.64 -14.84 33.14
C ALA A 47 14.06 -16.26 33.29
N LYS A 48 13.94 -16.75 34.53
CA LYS A 48 13.38 -18.07 34.80
C LYS A 48 11.90 -18.15 34.45
N ALA A 49 11.13 -17.12 34.80
CA ALA A 49 9.72 -17.03 34.46
C ALA A 49 9.52 -16.88 32.94
N ARG A 50 10.40 -16.11 32.24
CA ARG A 50 10.38 -16.01 30.77
C ARG A 50 10.63 -17.35 30.11
N LEU A 51 11.61 -18.11 30.59
CA LEU A 51 11.92 -19.44 30.09
C LEU A 51 10.76 -20.42 30.34
N ALA A 52 10.13 -20.37 31.52
CA ALA A 52 8.96 -21.20 31.82
C ALA A 52 7.77 -20.88 30.89
N ALA A 53 7.50 -19.59 30.64
CA ALA A 53 6.47 -19.17 29.68
C ALA A 53 6.78 -19.68 28.28
N ARG A 54 8.03 -19.60 27.84
CA ARG A 54 8.46 -20.14 26.56
C ARG A 54 8.19 -21.64 26.45
N HIS A 55 8.60 -22.44 27.43
CA HIS A 55 8.36 -23.89 27.43
C HIS A 55 6.88 -24.22 27.45
N PHE A 56 6.06 -23.43 28.16
CA PHE A 56 4.61 -23.57 28.09
C PHE A 56 4.09 -23.42 26.68
N TYR A 57 4.48 -22.33 25.97
CA TYR A 57 4.02 -22.11 24.60
C TYR A 57 4.55 -23.17 23.61
N GLU A 58 5.80 -23.62 23.77
CA GLU A 58 6.39 -24.71 22.97
C GLU A 58 5.62 -26.03 23.13
N GLY A 59 5.02 -26.26 24.31
CA GLY A 59 4.25 -27.47 24.60
C GLY A 59 2.81 -27.48 24.07
N LEU A 60 2.30 -26.36 23.56
CA LEU A 60 0.91 -26.26 23.10
C LEU A 60 0.74 -27.00 21.75
N PRO A 61 -0.27 -27.89 21.61
CA PRO A 61 -0.41 -28.77 20.42
C PRO A 61 -0.73 -28.02 19.12
N TYR A 62 -1.26 -26.81 19.24
CA TYR A 62 -1.62 -25.94 18.11
C TYR A 62 -0.52 -24.94 17.74
N VAL A 63 0.60 -24.90 18.47
CA VAL A 63 1.79 -24.14 18.11
C VAL A 63 2.65 -25.00 17.19
N GLU A 64 3.02 -24.46 16.04
CA GLU A 64 3.85 -25.11 15.03
C GLU A 64 5.35 -24.83 15.27
N ALA A 65 5.66 -23.57 15.56
CA ALA A 65 7.01 -23.09 15.80
C ALA A 65 7.01 -21.87 16.72
N LEU A 66 8.14 -21.65 17.40
CA LEU A 66 8.36 -20.53 18.29
C LEU A 66 9.75 -19.93 18.08
N THR A 67 9.83 -18.61 18.17
CA THR A 67 11.08 -17.84 18.23
C THR A 67 10.88 -16.60 19.11
N SER A 68 11.93 -15.82 19.30
CA SER A 68 11.86 -14.57 20.08
C SER A 68 12.73 -13.49 19.44
N ALA A 69 12.33 -12.24 19.65
CA ALA A 69 13.04 -11.06 19.21
C ALA A 69 12.76 -9.88 20.17
N THR A 70 13.48 -8.78 20.03
CA THR A 70 13.22 -7.58 20.83
C THR A 70 12.30 -6.58 20.14
N SER A 71 12.10 -6.71 18.83
CA SER A 71 11.18 -5.87 18.06
C SER A 71 10.43 -6.67 16.98
N TYR A 72 9.56 -6.01 16.21
CA TYR A 72 8.84 -6.64 15.11
C TYR A 72 8.66 -5.67 13.93
N PRO A 73 8.49 -6.19 12.70
CA PRO A 73 8.19 -5.37 11.54
C PRO A 73 6.99 -4.43 11.78
N SER A 74 7.07 -3.20 11.29
CA SER A 74 6.07 -2.13 11.45
C SER A 74 5.95 -1.47 12.83
N ASN A 75 6.70 -1.90 13.85
CA ASN A 75 6.72 -1.27 15.18
C ASN A 75 7.87 -0.24 15.37
N GLY A 76 8.74 -0.11 14.37
CA GLY A 76 9.93 0.70 14.49
C GLY A 76 11.05 -0.03 15.26
N TYR A 77 12.05 -0.47 14.53
CA TYR A 77 13.28 -1.02 15.11
C TYR A 77 14.15 0.10 15.68
N SER A 78 14.91 -0.22 16.70
CA SER A 78 15.93 0.67 17.24
C SER A 78 16.95 1.04 16.15
N GLY A 79 17.50 2.24 16.24
CA GLY A 79 18.50 2.74 15.30
C GLY A 79 19.84 2.91 15.99
N GLN A 80 20.91 2.61 15.26
CA GLN A 80 22.28 2.87 15.69
C GLN A 80 23.06 3.54 14.56
N MET A 81 24.06 4.33 14.92
CA MET A 81 24.97 4.91 13.95
C MET A 81 26.11 3.93 13.67
N ILE A 82 26.43 3.75 12.41
CA ILE A 82 27.57 2.93 11.99
C ILE A 82 28.72 3.86 11.66
N PRO A 83 29.81 3.86 12.45
CA PRO A 83 30.97 4.68 12.18
C PRO A 83 31.93 4.02 11.18
N ASP A 84 32.79 4.84 10.58
CA ASP A 84 33.98 4.41 9.86
C ASP A 84 35.11 3.99 10.83
N GLU A 85 36.26 3.60 10.29
CA GLU A 85 37.46 3.25 11.09
C GLU A 85 38.03 4.42 11.90
N LYS A 86 37.68 5.65 11.54
CA LYS A 86 38.08 6.87 12.23
C LYS A 86 37.06 7.37 13.26
N GLY A 87 35.93 6.66 13.41
CA GLY A 87 34.87 7.04 14.32
C GLY A 87 33.85 8.04 13.74
N THR A 88 33.95 8.40 12.45
CA THR A 88 32.99 9.29 11.80
C THR A 88 31.76 8.49 11.41
N SER A 89 30.58 8.99 11.77
CA SER A 89 29.30 8.34 11.43
C SER A 89 29.07 8.32 9.92
N LEU A 90 28.91 7.11 9.36
CA LEU A 90 28.64 6.91 7.93
C LEU A 90 27.13 6.99 7.63
N PHE A 91 26.34 6.20 8.35
CA PHE A 91 24.87 6.15 8.19
C PHE A 91 24.20 5.55 9.42
N SER A 92 22.89 5.76 9.53
CA SER A 92 22.06 5.10 10.54
C SER A 92 21.60 3.74 10.03
N SER A 93 21.77 2.69 10.85
CA SER A 93 21.27 1.35 10.65
C SER A 93 20.18 1.04 11.65
N ARG A 94 19.24 0.17 11.29
CA ARG A 94 18.32 -0.45 12.23
C ARG A 94 18.91 -1.75 12.76
N TYR A 95 18.49 -2.19 13.93
CA TYR A 95 18.97 -3.44 14.51
C TYR A 95 17.87 -4.14 15.32
N ASP A 96 18.04 -5.43 15.50
CA ASP A 96 17.24 -6.27 16.38
C ASP A 96 18.10 -7.37 17.00
N PHE A 97 17.68 -7.85 18.15
CA PHE A 97 18.25 -9.03 18.80
C PHE A 97 17.28 -10.19 18.65
N THR A 98 17.74 -11.26 18.02
CA THR A 98 16.89 -12.40 17.69
C THR A 98 17.55 -13.72 18.03
N GLN A 99 16.75 -14.76 18.16
CA GLN A 99 17.25 -16.11 18.30
C GLN A 99 17.76 -16.67 16.97
N GLU A 100 18.60 -17.69 17.05
CA GLU A 100 19.20 -18.35 15.88
C GLU A 100 18.14 -18.80 14.85
N ASN A 101 16.99 -19.29 15.31
CA ASN A 101 15.92 -19.77 14.44
C ASN A 101 15.01 -18.68 13.85
N TYR A 102 15.20 -17.40 14.23
CA TYR A 102 14.32 -16.29 13.80
C TYR A 102 14.27 -16.13 12.27
N VAL A 103 15.42 -16.15 11.60
CA VAL A 103 15.52 -15.98 10.15
C VAL A 103 14.76 -17.09 9.43
N ALA A 104 14.94 -18.35 9.86
CA ALA A 104 14.20 -19.49 9.31
C ALA A 104 12.72 -19.45 9.65
N PHE A 105 12.37 -19.09 10.91
CA PHE A 105 11.00 -18.91 11.36
C PHE A 105 10.25 -17.87 10.52
N MET A 106 10.88 -16.74 10.23
CA MET A 106 10.29 -15.68 9.41
C MET A 106 10.38 -15.95 7.91
N GLY A 107 10.97 -17.05 7.46
CA GLY A 107 11.13 -17.38 6.04
C GLY A 107 12.06 -16.43 5.30
N MET A 108 12.94 -15.72 6.01
CA MET A 108 13.93 -14.83 5.41
C MET A 108 15.04 -15.63 4.72
N VAL A 109 15.60 -15.09 3.65
CA VAL A 109 16.61 -15.77 2.83
C VAL A 109 18.01 -15.31 3.21
N ILE A 110 18.88 -16.25 3.56
CA ILE A 110 20.31 -16.00 3.75
C ILE A 110 20.98 -16.05 2.38
N GLN A 111 21.62 -14.96 1.98
CA GLN A 111 22.34 -14.85 0.70
C GLN A 111 23.77 -15.39 0.80
N GLN A 112 24.44 -15.12 1.94
CA GLN A 112 25.81 -15.55 2.18
C GLN A 112 25.99 -15.90 3.66
N GLY A 113 26.84 -16.86 3.96
CA GLY A 113 27.23 -17.24 5.32
C GLY A 113 26.11 -17.92 6.11
N ARG A 114 25.94 -17.54 7.37
CA ARG A 114 25.00 -18.14 8.31
C ARG A 114 24.35 -17.09 9.25
N VAL A 115 23.37 -17.50 10.01
CA VAL A 115 22.82 -16.71 11.10
C VAL A 115 23.82 -16.57 12.25
N PRO A 116 23.80 -15.46 13.03
CA PRO A 116 24.60 -15.31 14.24
C PRO A 116 24.16 -16.33 15.32
N ARG A 117 25.14 -16.91 16.04
CA ARG A 117 24.93 -17.93 17.08
C ARG A 117 25.46 -17.53 18.42
N GLU A 118 26.38 -16.59 18.45
CA GLU A 118 27.09 -16.15 19.65
C GLU A 118 27.06 -14.62 19.77
N SER A 119 27.24 -14.14 20.98
CA SER A 119 27.44 -12.72 21.25
C SER A 119 28.67 -12.22 20.47
N GLY A 120 28.55 -11.04 19.83
CA GLY A 120 29.61 -10.50 18.97
C GLY A 120 29.55 -10.95 17.51
N GLU A 121 28.61 -11.84 17.16
CA GLU A 121 28.30 -12.15 15.75
C GLU A 121 27.05 -11.40 15.30
N VAL A 122 27.04 -10.98 14.02
CA VAL A 122 25.89 -10.32 13.40
C VAL A 122 25.66 -10.82 11.97
N ALA A 123 24.41 -10.76 11.55
CA ALA A 123 24.06 -10.79 10.13
C ALA A 123 23.56 -9.40 9.69
N VAL A 124 23.85 -9.03 8.46
CA VAL A 124 23.43 -7.74 7.87
C VAL A 124 22.57 -7.98 6.64
N ASN A 125 21.73 -7.00 6.26
CA ASN A 125 20.99 -7.11 5.00
C ASN A 125 21.82 -6.58 3.81
N GLU A 126 21.34 -6.82 2.59
CA GLU A 126 22.02 -6.38 1.36
C GLU A 126 22.16 -4.85 1.28
N GLU A 127 21.17 -4.08 1.79
CA GLU A 127 21.24 -2.63 1.85
C GLU A 127 22.40 -2.13 2.74
N PHE A 128 22.64 -2.80 3.84
CA PHE A 128 23.82 -2.50 4.69
C PHE A 128 25.12 -2.67 3.90
N VAL A 129 25.24 -3.76 3.16
CA VAL A 129 26.41 -4.04 2.31
C VAL A 129 26.58 -2.96 1.24
N ARG A 130 25.49 -2.53 0.62
CA ARG A 130 25.48 -1.44 -0.38
C ARG A 130 25.96 -0.11 0.23
N ARG A 131 25.46 0.25 1.41
CA ARG A 131 25.84 1.50 2.10
C ARG A 131 27.32 1.52 2.52
N MET A 132 27.86 0.36 2.85
CA MET A 132 29.28 0.20 3.17
C MET A 132 30.18 0.17 1.91
N HIS A 133 29.60 0.17 0.71
CA HIS A 133 30.33 -0.01 -0.55
C HIS A 133 31.21 -1.27 -0.57
N TRP A 134 30.84 -2.30 0.16
CA TRP A 134 31.53 -3.58 0.17
C TRP A 134 31.01 -4.44 -0.99
N GLY A 135 31.79 -4.88 -1.87
CA GLY A 135 31.36 -5.80 -2.94
C GLY A 135 30.85 -7.13 -2.38
N LYS A 136 31.35 -8.22 -2.92
CA LYS A 136 30.96 -9.58 -2.48
C LYS A 136 31.71 -10.08 -1.24
N ASP A 137 32.82 -9.45 -0.88
CA ASP A 137 33.66 -9.84 0.25
C ASP A 137 33.18 -9.14 1.53
N VAL A 138 32.22 -9.75 2.22
CA VAL A 138 31.55 -9.21 3.41
C VAL A 138 31.80 -10.03 4.65
N LEU A 139 31.82 -11.37 4.49
CA LEU A 139 31.94 -12.29 5.62
C LEU A 139 33.29 -12.14 6.34
N GLY A 140 33.25 -12.14 7.66
CA GLY A 140 34.42 -12.00 8.51
C GLY A 140 34.88 -10.56 8.77
N LYS A 141 34.34 -9.56 8.07
CA LYS A 141 34.55 -8.16 8.40
C LYS A 141 33.93 -7.81 9.76
N SER A 142 34.51 -6.84 10.41
CA SER A 142 33.99 -6.34 11.69
C SER A 142 33.47 -4.93 11.55
N ILE A 143 32.40 -4.64 12.27
CA ILE A 143 31.80 -3.30 12.37
C ILE A 143 31.77 -2.87 13.83
N GLN A 144 31.79 -1.57 14.08
CA GLN A 144 31.54 -1.00 15.39
C GLN A 144 30.05 -0.73 15.53
N THR A 145 29.45 -1.23 16.60
CA THR A 145 28.05 -0.99 16.97
C THR A 145 28.00 -0.46 18.40
N GLU A 146 26.81 -0.12 18.88
CA GLU A 146 26.64 0.27 20.31
C GLU A 146 27.02 -0.85 21.27
N GLU A 147 26.84 -2.11 20.87
CA GLU A 147 27.24 -3.30 21.64
C GLU A 147 28.75 -3.60 21.59
N GLY A 148 29.51 -2.77 20.87
CA GLY A 148 30.95 -2.96 20.66
C GLY A 148 31.31 -3.42 19.25
N ARG A 149 32.51 -4.00 19.11
CA ARG A 149 32.98 -4.52 17.83
C ARG A 149 32.41 -5.91 17.58
N VAL A 150 31.64 -6.06 16.49
CA VAL A 150 30.97 -7.31 16.13
C VAL A 150 31.44 -7.80 14.75
N LYS A 151 31.40 -9.13 14.55
CA LYS A 151 31.84 -9.79 13.32
C LYS A 151 30.64 -10.17 12.45
N ILE A 152 30.70 -9.85 11.17
CA ILE A 152 29.68 -10.24 10.19
C ILE A 152 29.86 -11.70 9.80
N VAL A 153 28.87 -12.53 10.06
CA VAL A 153 28.84 -13.96 9.77
C VAL A 153 27.81 -14.33 8.72
N GLY A 154 26.93 -13.41 8.34
CA GLY A 154 25.92 -13.65 7.31
C GLY A 154 25.40 -12.38 6.65
N VAL A 155 24.88 -12.56 5.43
CA VAL A 155 24.15 -11.55 4.69
C VAL A 155 22.75 -12.09 4.38
N ILE A 156 21.73 -11.35 4.79
CA ILE A 156 20.31 -11.67 4.58
C ILE A 156 19.81 -10.84 3.39
N LYS A 157 18.96 -11.43 2.54
CA LYS A 157 18.24 -10.69 1.51
C LYS A 157 17.47 -9.52 2.12
N ASP A 158 17.37 -8.43 1.37
CA ASP A 158 16.64 -7.27 1.83
C ASP A 158 15.17 -7.61 2.17
N PHE A 159 14.70 -7.05 3.27
CA PHE A 159 13.34 -7.17 3.75
C PHE A 159 12.82 -5.83 4.25
N ASN A 160 11.51 -5.64 4.21
CA ASN A 160 10.89 -4.37 4.55
C ASN A 160 10.51 -4.32 6.04
N ILE A 161 11.18 -3.46 6.80
CA ILE A 161 10.99 -3.33 8.25
C ILE A 161 10.02 -2.24 8.69
N GLY A 162 9.78 -1.24 7.84
CA GLY A 162 9.03 -0.04 8.21
C GLY A 162 7.73 0.18 7.42
N GLY A 163 7.26 -0.86 6.70
CA GLY A 163 6.17 -0.67 5.75
C GLY A 163 6.64 0.14 4.52
N PHE A 164 5.73 0.44 3.60
CA PHE A 164 6.07 0.98 2.27
C PHE A 164 6.29 2.49 2.22
N TYR A 165 6.15 3.17 3.36
CA TYR A 165 6.51 4.58 3.50
C TYR A 165 8.00 4.80 3.79
N SER A 166 8.69 3.75 4.27
CA SER A 166 10.11 3.86 4.59
C SER A 166 10.96 3.25 3.50
N GLU A 167 12.03 3.96 3.15
CA GLU A 167 13.10 3.39 2.34
C GLU A 167 13.61 2.10 2.96
N LEU A 168 14.14 1.24 2.12
CA LEU A 168 14.88 0.07 2.56
C LEU A 168 16.02 0.54 3.48
N LYS A 169 16.02 0.06 4.72
CA LYS A 169 17.00 0.50 5.72
C LYS A 169 18.12 -0.52 5.86
N PRO A 170 19.36 -0.07 6.04
CA PRO A 170 20.42 -0.93 6.52
C PRO A 170 19.99 -1.59 7.84
N PHE A 171 20.24 -2.88 7.97
CA PHE A 171 19.80 -3.65 9.12
C PHE A 171 20.91 -4.56 9.65
N VAL A 172 21.02 -4.64 10.98
CA VAL A 172 21.95 -5.49 11.70
C VAL A 172 21.17 -6.42 12.62
N LEU A 173 21.31 -7.71 12.44
CA LEU A 173 20.68 -8.75 13.24
C LEU A 173 21.71 -9.31 14.20
N HIS A 174 21.50 -9.09 15.50
CA HIS A 174 22.32 -9.61 16.58
C HIS A 174 21.77 -10.94 17.10
N HIS A 175 22.64 -11.78 17.62
CA HIS A 175 22.23 -12.94 18.39
C HIS A 175 21.73 -12.51 19.77
N HIS A 176 20.59 -13.09 20.20
CA HIS A 176 20.04 -12.89 21.52
C HIS A 176 19.92 -14.22 22.28
N PRO A 177 20.42 -14.30 23.52
CA PRO A 177 20.18 -15.44 24.40
C PRO A 177 18.67 -15.69 24.61
N LYS A 178 18.28 -16.96 24.75
CA LYS A 178 16.89 -17.41 24.79
C LYS A 178 16.02 -16.81 25.90
N ASP A 179 16.64 -16.37 26.96
CA ASP A 179 16.03 -15.96 28.23
C ASP A 179 15.81 -14.45 28.37
N LEU A 180 16.26 -13.64 27.40
CA LEU A 180 16.24 -12.18 27.50
C LEU A 180 15.25 -11.48 26.56
N ALA A 181 14.73 -12.17 25.54
CA ALA A 181 13.85 -11.53 24.56
C ALA A 181 12.47 -11.18 25.12
N ASP A 182 12.06 -9.94 24.88
CA ASP A 182 10.78 -9.40 25.38
C ASP A 182 9.57 -9.83 24.56
N LEU A 183 9.77 -10.20 23.30
CA LEU A 183 8.71 -10.65 22.41
C LEU A 183 8.84 -12.14 22.09
N VAL A 184 7.73 -12.83 22.21
CA VAL A 184 7.58 -14.20 21.73
C VAL A 184 6.79 -14.21 20.43
N TYR A 185 7.30 -14.94 19.46
CA TYR A 185 6.68 -15.17 18.15
C TYR A 185 6.22 -16.62 18.09
N LEU A 186 4.96 -16.82 17.79
CA LEU A 186 4.34 -18.13 17.67
C LEU A 186 3.73 -18.28 16.28
N ARG A 187 4.08 -19.35 15.58
CA ARG A 187 3.35 -19.76 14.38
C ARG A 187 2.29 -20.76 14.79
N LEU A 188 1.02 -20.44 14.53
CA LEU A 188 -0.10 -21.30 14.87
C LEU A 188 -0.49 -22.20 13.70
N LYS A 189 -0.96 -23.40 14.02
CA LYS A 189 -1.60 -24.30 13.05
C LYS A 189 -2.99 -23.79 12.66
N GLU A 190 -3.51 -24.27 11.57
CA GLU A 190 -4.92 -24.05 11.20
C GLU A 190 -5.88 -24.87 12.10
N PRO A 191 -7.08 -24.38 12.36
CA PRO A 191 -7.63 -23.07 11.97
C PRO A 191 -7.09 -21.92 12.84
N PHE A 192 -6.47 -20.91 12.20
CA PHE A 192 -5.74 -19.84 12.88
C PHE A 192 -6.57 -19.07 13.91
N GLY A 193 -7.77 -18.61 13.53
CA GLY A 193 -8.61 -17.78 14.39
C GLY A 193 -9.03 -18.50 15.70
N GLU A 194 -9.40 -19.77 15.61
CA GLU A 194 -9.73 -20.58 16.79
C GLU A 194 -8.52 -20.82 17.69
N ASN A 195 -7.37 -21.14 17.08
CA ASN A 195 -6.15 -21.40 17.82
C ASN A 195 -5.61 -20.14 18.47
N LEU A 196 -5.78 -18.95 17.87
CA LEU A 196 -5.46 -17.66 18.51
C LEU A 196 -6.34 -17.42 19.76
N GLN A 197 -7.64 -17.74 19.70
CA GLN A 197 -8.52 -17.61 20.88
C GLN A 197 -8.16 -18.62 21.96
N LYS A 198 -7.82 -19.86 21.60
CA LYS A 198 -7.31 -20.87 22.55
C LYS A 198 -6.02 -20.37 23.21
N LEU A 199 -5.06 -19.87 22.43
CA LEU A 199 -3.81 -19.32 22.96
C LEU A 199 -4.04 -18.22 23.99
N LYS A 200 -4.93 -17.28 23.69
CA LYS A 200 -5.28 -16.19 24.61
C LYS A 200 -5.85 -16.70 25.93
N ARG A 201 -6.74 -17.69 25.88
CA ARG A 201 -7.34 -18.30 27.05
C ARG A 201 -6.30 -19.09 27.85
N ASP A 202 -5.57 -20.00 27.20
CA ASP A 202 -4.62 -20.89 27.85
C ASP A 202 -3.47 -20.10 28.50
N ALA A 203 -3.03 -19.01 27.87
CA ALA A 203 -2.05 -18.09 28.43
C ALA A 203 -2.60 -17.31 29.64
N ALA A 204 -3.85 -16.85 29.60
CA ALA A 204 -4.49 -16.17 30.73
C ALA A 204 -4.69 -17.10 31.94
N GLU A 205 -4.99 -18.38 31.70
CA GLU A 205 -5.11 -19.40 32.73
C GLU A 205 -3.74 -19.77 33.34
N ALA A 206 -2.71 -19.93 32.51
CA ALA A 206 -1.37 -20.28 32.96
C ALA A 206 -0.65 -19.13 33.66
N PHE A 207 -0.90 -17.88 33.28
CA PHE A 207 -0.21 -16.69 33.77
C PHE A 207 -1.19 -15.59 34.21
N PRO A 208 -2.04 -15.81 35.24
CA PRO A 208 -3.12 -14.91 35.63
C PRO A 208 -2.65 -13.52 36.09
N ASN A 209 -1.39 -13.41 36.51
CA ASN A 209 -0.79 -12.14 36.94
C ASN A 209 -0.01 -11.41 35.82
N GLN A 210 -0.05 -11.93 34.59
CA GLN A 210 0.65 -11.34 33.46
C GLN A 210 -0.38 -11.00 32.37
N THR A 211 -0.37 -9.76 31.91
CA THR A 211 -1.16 -9.38 30.74
C THR A 211 -0.37 -9.69 29.49
N VAL A 212 -0.54 -10.89 28.94
CA VAL A 212 0.04 -11.26 27.66
C VAL A 212 -0.95 -10.94 26.55
N GLY A 213 -0.72 -9.83 25.86
CA GLY A 213 -1.50 -9.49 24.66
C GLY A 213 -0.94 -10.23 23.44
N PHE A 214 -1.72 -11.14 22.86
CA PHE A 214 -1.37 -11.79 21.61
C PHE A 214 -2.06 -11.12 20.43
N GLU A 215 -1.28 -10.70 19.43
CA GLU A 215 -1.77 -10.03 18.23
C GLU A 215 -1.19 -10.68 16.97
N SER A 216 -2.03 -10.81 15.93
CA SER A 216 -1.56 -11.30 14.63
C SER A 216 -0.58 -10.32 13.99
N LEU A 217 0.56 -10.80 13.49
CA LEU A 217 1.52 -9.99 12.76
C LEU A 217 0.91 -9.45 11.45
N GLU A 218 0.13 -10.27 10.74
CA GLU A 218 -0.58 -9.83 9.54
C GLU A 218 -1.55 -8.67 9.84
N GLN A 219 -2.29 -8.77 10.96
CA GLN A 219 -3.21 -7.71 11.37
C GLN A 219 -2.45 -6.42 11.72
N LYS A 220 -1.34 -6.50 12.46
CA LYS A 220 -0.49 -5.35 12.76
C LYS A 220 0.08 -4.70 11.48
N MET A 221 0.49 -5.49 10.52
CA MET A 221 0.91 -5.01 9.21
C MET A 221 -0.24 -4.32 8.47
N ALA A 222 -1.41 -4.95 8.42
CA ALA A 222 -2.60 -4.37 7.80
C ALA A 222 -3.02 -3.05 8.45
N ASP A 223 -2.90 -2.95 9.77
CA ASP A 223 -3.21 -1.73 10.52
C ASP A 223 -2.21 -0.60 10.23
N SER A 224 -0.96 -0.93 9.95
CA SER A 224 0.05 0.06 9.52
C SER A 224 -0.31 0.74 8.19
N TYR A 225 -1.12 0.09 7.35
CA TYR A 225 -1.63 0.65 6.08
C TYR A 225 -3.01 1.29 6.20
N ASN A 226 -3.55 1.41 7.41
CA ASN A 226 -4.91 1.93 7.60
C ASN A 226 -5.09 3.35 7.06
N SER A 227 -4.09 4.23 7.20
CA SER A 227 -4.11 5.59 6.66
C SER A 227 -4.26 5.61 5.14
N VAL A 228 -3.53 4.74 4.42
CA VAL A 228 -3.62 4.60 2.95
C VAL A 228 -4.99 4.05 2.55
N ARG A 229 -5.50 3.08 3.30
CA ARG A 229 -6.83 2.50 3.07
C ARG A 229 -7.94 3.53 3.26
N VAL A 230 -7.88 4.34 4.30
CA VAL A 230 -8.82 5.44 4.55
C VAL A 230 -8.76 6.47 3.44
N PHE A 231 -7.55 6.89 3.04
CA PHE A 231 -7.36 7.84 1.95
C PHE A 231 -7.90 7.29 0.62
N ARG A 232 -7.63 6.04 0.29
CA ARG A 232 -8.18 5.36 -0.88
C ARG A 232 -9.71 5.38 -0.88
N ASN A 233 -10.34 5.01 0.23
CA ASN A 233 -11.80 4.97 0.35
C ASN A 233 -12.42 6.37 0.24
N ALA A 234 -11.80 7.39 0.85
CA ALA A 234 -12.25 8.78 0.72
C ALA A 234 -12.16 9.29 -0.72
N THR A 235 -11.05 9.00 -1.41
CA THR A 235 -10.86 9.36 -2.82
C THR A 235 -11.87 8.63 -3.73
N LEU A 236 -12.18 7.37 -3.45
CA LEU A 236 -13.22 6.62 -4.16
C LEU A 236 -14.60 7.25 -4.02
N LEU A 237 -15.00 7.59 -2.80
CA LEU A 237 -16.28 8.24 -2.54
C LEU A 237 -16.36 9.60 -3.23
N ALA A 238 -15.28 10.40 -3.19
CA ALA A 238 -15.20 11.67 -3.89
C ALA A 238 -15.30 11.49 -5.42
N ALA A 239 -14.64 10.48 -5.99
CA ALA A 239 -14.71 10.18 -7.42
C ALA A 239 -16.14 9.83 -7.86
N ILE A 240 -16.83 8.99 -7.10
CA ILE A 240 -18.24 8.62 -7.34
C ILE A 240 -19.14 9.86 -7.26
N ALA A 241 -19.01 10.67 -6.21
CA ALA A 241 -19.83 11.87 -6.03
C ALA A 241 -19.65 12.89 -7.18
N ILE A 242 -18.41 13.18 -7.55
CA ILE A 242 -18.09 14.12 -8.66
C ILE A 242 -18.59 13.55 -10.00
N LEU A 243 -18.47 12.24 -10.22
CA LEU A 243 -19.01 11.62 -11.42
C LEU A 243 -20.53 11.81 -11.52
N PHE A 244 -21.28 11.58 -10.44
CA PHE A 244 -22.73 11.82 -10.41
C PHE A 244 -23.08 13.27 -10.67
N ILE A 245 -22.44 14.22 -10.00
CA ILE A 245 -22.66 15.66 -10.20
C ILE A 245 -22.40 16.05 -11.67
N THR A 246 -21.34 15.53 -12.26
CA THR A 246 -20.98 15.82 -13.64
C THR A 246 -21.98 15.23 -14.65
N LEU A 247 -22.44 13.99 -14.43
CA LEU A 247 -23.47 13.39 -15.26
C LEU A 247 -24.79 14.15 -15.18
N MET A 248 -25.22 14.57 -13.98
CA MET A 248 -26.41 15.42 -13.81
C MET A 248 -26.26 16.77 -14.52
N GLY A 249 -25.11 17.43 -14.35
CA GLY A 249 -24.81 18.69 -15.05
C GLY A 249 -24.77 18.54 -16.56
N LEU A 250 -24.20 17.44 -17.05
CA LEU A 250 -24.15 17.14 -18.52
C LEU A 250 -25.55 16.91 -19.07
N ILE A 251 -26.41 16.16 -18.38
CA ILE A 251 -27.82 15.95 -18.76
C ILE A 251 -28.57 17.27 -18.83
N GLY A 252 -28.40 18.14 -17.81
CA GLY A 252 -29.00 19.48 -17.82
C GLY A 252 -28.54 20.34 -18.99
N TYR A 253 -27.24 20.34 -19.27
CA TYR A 253 -26.66 21.05 -20.41
C TYR A 253 -27.20 20.56 -21.75
N ILE A 254 -27.26 19.25 -21.97
CA ILE A 254 -27.77 18.69 -23.20
C ILE A 254 -29.22 19.08 -23.41
N ASN A 255 -30.05 19.03 -22.35
CA ASN A 255 -31.45 19.42 -22.43
C ASN A 255 -31.61 20.93 -22.78
N ASP A 256 -30.83 21.82 -22.17
CA ASP A 256 -30.83 23.25 -22.47
C ASP A 256 -30.38 23.53 -23.91
N GLU A 257 -29.32 22.91 -24.36
CA GLU A 257 -28.79 23.05 -25.70
C GLU A 257 -29.78 22.54 -26.77
N LEU A 258 -30.45 21.44 -26.54
CA LEU A 258 -31.49 20.90 -27.40
C LEU A 258 -32.70 21.84 -27.48
N GLN A 259 -33.12 22.45 -26.36
CA GLN A 259 -34.19 23.45 -26.38
C GLN A 259 -33.78 24.69 -27.15
N ARG A 260 -32.59 25.22 -26.95
CA ARG A 260 -32.09 26.40 -27.70
C ARG A 260 -32.02 26.16 -29.20
N ARG A 261 -31.63 24.96 -29.62
CA ARG A 261 -31.47 24.60 -31.05
C ARG A 261 -32.69 23.88 -31.64
N SER A 262 -33.80 23.80 -30.90
CA SER A 262 -34.98 23.05 -31.35
C SER A 262 -35.51 23.51 -32.70
N LYS A 263 -35.54 24.82 -32.97
CA LYS A 263 -35.96 25.39 -34.26
C LYS A 263 -34.96 25.03 -35.39
N GLU A 264 -33.66 25.13 -35.15
CA GLU A 264 -32.63 24.76 -36.12
C GLU A 264 -32.70 23.24 -36.44
N ILE A 265 -32.82 22.41 -35.42
CA ILE A 265 -32.97 20.96 -35.56
C ILE A 265 -34.23 20.62 -36.36
N ALA A 266 -35.35 21.27 -36.09
CA ALA A 266 -36.62 21.07 -36.80
C ALA A 266 -36.49 21.47 -38.30
N ILE A 267 -35.89 22.61 -38.62
CA ILE A 267 -35.66 23.07 -39.99
C ILE A 267 -34.77 22.08 -40.72
N ARG A 268 -33.69 21.61 -40.13
CA ARG A 268 -32.80 20.62 -40.74
C ARG A 268 -33.50 19.30 -41.00
N LYS A 269 -34.33 18.82 -40.06
CA LYS A 269 -35.16 17.60 -40.26
C LYS A 269 -36.17 17.74 -41.38
N VAL A 270 -36.84 18.88 -41.50
CA VAL A 270 -37.78 19.12 -42.60
C VAL A 270 -37.04 19.16 -43.96
N ASN A 271 -35.79 19.61 -43.95
CA ASN A 271 -34.93 19.59 -45.15
C ASN A 271 -34.23 18.23 -45.37
N GLY A 272 -34.65 17.17 -44.69
CA GLY A 272 -34.15 15.82 -44.94
C GLY A 272 -32.87 15.44 -44.19
N ALA A 273 -32.45 16.21 -43.18
CA ALA A 273 -31.27 15.82 -42.37
C ALA A 273 -31.57 14.57 -41.56
N GLU A 274 -30.67 13.60 -41.62
CA GLU A 274 -30.73 12.38 -40.81
C GLU A 274 -30.47 12.68 -39.32
N SER A 275 -31.08 11.88 -38.46
CA SER A 275 -30.86 11.97 -36.99
C SER A 275 -29.38 11.87 -36.59
N PHE A 276 -28.59 11.17 -37.42
CA PHE A 276 -27.14 11.03 -37.23
C PHE A 276 -26.38 12.35 -37.38
N ALA A 277 -26.72 13.18 -38.34
CA ALA A 277 -26.07 14.49 -38.54
C ALA A 277 -26.30 15.44 -37.34
N ILE A 278 -27.48 15.37 -36.73
CA ILE A 278 -27.80 16.15 -35.53
C ILE A 278 -26.96 15.65 -34.33
N LEU A 279 -26.83 14.32 -34.18
CA LEU A 279 -26.07 13.69 -33.14
C LEU A 279 -24.57 14.04 -33.26
N GLU A 280 -24.02 13.97 -34.47
CA GLU A 280 -22.63 14.32 -34.78
C GLU A 280 -22.31 15.78 -34.39
N MET A 281 -23.18 16.72 -34.74
CA MET A 281 -23.01 18.12 -34.38
C MET A 281 -22.95 18.32 -32.85
N LEU A 282 -23.87 17.72 -32.09
CA LEU A 282 -23.90 17.85 -30.63
C LEU A 282 -22.72 17.17 -29.96
N VAL A 283 -22.28 16.01 -30.46
CA VAL A 283 -21.09 15.32 -29.97
C VAL A 283 -19.83 16.16 -30.21
N GLN A 284 -19.69 16.77 -31.38
CA GLN A 284 -18.57 17.65 -31.68
C GLN A 284 -18.53 18.87 -30.75
N ASP A 285 -19.65 19.53 -30.51
CA ASP A 285 -19.72 20.70 -29.60
C ASP A 285 -19.30 20.32 -28.17
N VAL A 286 -19.76 19.17 -27.66
CA VAL A 286 -19.34 18.69 -26.32
C VAL A 286 -17.88 18.29 -26.31
N LEU A 287 -17.36 17.65 -27.37
CA LEU A 287 -15.95 17.27 -27.48
C LEU A 287 -15.02 18.49 -27.47
N TRP A 288 -15.39 19.58 -28.17
CA TRP A 288 -14.61 20.82 -28.16
C TRP A 288 -14.42 21.41 -26.76
N ILE A 289 -15.38 21.22 -25.85
CA ILE A 289 -15.31 21.69 -24.47
C ILE A 289 -14.65 20.60 -23.55
N SER A 290 -15.03 19.36 -23.76
CA SER A 290 -14.59 18.26 -22.85
C SER A 290 -13.16 17.84 -23.09
N PHE A 291 -12.67 17.82 -24.31
CA PHE A 291 -11.30 17.40 -24.61
C PHE A 291 -10.24 18.25 -23.89
N PRO A 292 -10.21 19.59 -24.04
CA PRO A 292 -9.23 20.41 -23.31
C PRO A 292 -9.45 20.37 -21.79
N ALA A 293 -10.68 20.23 -21.32
CA ALA A 293 -10.99 20.09 -19.91
C ALA A 293 -10.43 18.78 -19.32
N VAL A 294 -10.63 17.65 -20.03
CA VAL A 294 -10.11 16.35 -19.59
C VAL A 294 -8.58 16.35 -19.61
N VAL A 295 -7.95 16.96 -20.61
CA VAL A 295 -6.49 17.11 -20.67
C VAL A 295 -6.00 17.92 -19.46
N ALA A 296 -6.60 19.07 -19.19
CA ALA A 296 -6.22 19.91 -18.04
C ALA A 296 -6.40 19.18 -16.70
N GLY A 297 -7.52 18.48 -16.51
CA GLY A 297 -7.78 17.67 -15.31
C GLY A 297 -6.79 16.53 -15.16
N THR A 298 -6.46 15.84 -16.24
CA THR A 298 -5.49 14.74 -16.23
C THR A 298 -4.07 15.23 -15.91
N LEU A 299 -3.66 16.37 -16.46
CA LEU A 299 -2.36 16.99 -16.14
C LEU A 299 -2.30 17.42 -14.67
N GLY A 300 -3.39 17.99 -14.14
CA GLY A 300 -3.51 18.30 -12.72
C GLY A 300 -3.40 17.05 -11.84
N ALA A 301 -4.06 15.94 -12.22
CA ALA A 301 -3.97 14.67 -11.52
C ALA A 301 -2.56 14.08 -11.57
N TRP A 302 -1.89 14.18 -12.71
CA TRP A 302 -0.50 13.75 -12.85
C TRP A 302 0.44 14.52 -11.91
N TYR A 303 0.30 15.85 -11.86
CA TYR A 303 1.12 16.70 -11.00
C TYR A 303 0.87 16.40 -9.50
N VAL A 304 -0.39 16.43 -9.05
CA VAL A 304 -0.73 16.19 -7.64
C VAL A 304 -0.47 14.74 -7.24
N GLY A 305 -0.74 13.80 -8.14
CA GLY A 305 -0.44 12.38 -7.94
C GLY A 305 1.06 12.14 -7.81
N GLY A 306 1.90 12.86 -8.57
CA GLY A 306 3.35 12.83 -8.43
C GLY A 306 3.82 13.28 -7.05
N LEU A 307 3.34 14.42 -6.57
CA LEU A 307 3.63 14.92 -5.21
C LEU A 307 3.19 13.94 -4.12
N TRP A 308 2.04 13.30 -4.30
CA TRP A 308 1.58 12.29 -3.35
C TRP A 308 2.45 11.02 -3.36
N MET A 309 2.96 10.64 -4.53
CA MET A 309 3.84 9.47 -4.68
C MET A 309 5.22 9.66 -4.04
N GLU A 310 5.71 10.89 -3.89
CA GLU A 310 7.02 11.19 -3.27
C GLU A 310 7.13 10.73 -1.82
N GLN A 311 6.01 10.56 -1.12
CA GLN A 311 6.02 10.05 0.26
C GLN A 311 6.24 8.52 0.36
N PHE A 312 6.21 7.79 -0.77
CA PHE A 312 6.45 6.36 -0.80
C PHE A 312 7.88 6.05 -1.24
N ALA A 313 8.57 5.27 -0.46
CA ALA A 313 9.91 4.81 -0.84
C ALA A 313 9.90 3.82 -2.02
N VAL A 314 8.77 3.14 -2.22
CA VAL A 314 8.59 2.19 -3.32
C VAL A 314 7.31 2.54 -4.06
N THR A 315 7.45 2.83 -5.35
CA THR A 315 6.36 3.29 -6.21
C THR A 315 6.09 2.33 -7.35
N VAL A 316 4.84 2.34 -7.82
CA VAL A 316 4.49 1.75 -9.12
C VAL A 316 5.34 2.45 -10.19
N GLY A 317 5.83 1.72 -11.18
CA GLY A 317 6.60 2.28 -12.30
C GLY A 317 5.89 3.42 -13.04
N SER A 318 6.13 3.58 -14.33
CA SER A 318 5.52 4.69 -15.10
C SER A 318 3.98 4.69 -15.03
N LEU A 319 3.40 5.77 -14.52
CA LEU A 319 1.95 5.98 -14.42
C LEU A 319 1.32 6.61 -15.65
N VAL A 320 2.11 7.07 -16.62
CA VAL A 320 1.64 7.77 -17.83
C VAL A 320 0.57 6.96 -18.60
N PRO A 321 0.75 5.64 -18.86
CA PRO A 321 -0.26 4.87 -19.58
C PRO A 321 -1.62 4.84 -18.87
N TYR A 322 -1.63 4.83 -17.56
CA TYR A 322 -2.85 4.80 -16.76
C TYR A 322 -3.60 6.13 -16.80
N TYR A 323 -2.89 7.28 -16.79
CA TYR A 323 -3.51 8.59 -16.95
C TYR A 323 -4.15 8.74 -18.34
N VAL A 324 -3.46 8.28 -19.39
CA VAL A 324 -4.01 8.28 -20.76
C VAL A 324 -5.26 7.40 -20.83
N CYS A 325 -5.22 6.21 -20.24
CA CYS A 325 -6.38 5.32 -20.18
C CYS A 325 -7.57 5.97 -19.47
N VAL A 326 -7.36 6.60 -18.32
CA VAL A 326 -8.41 7.32 -17.57
C VAL A 326 -8.99 8.46 -18.42
N ALA A 327 -8.16 9.25 -19.08
CA ALA A 327 -8.62 10.33 -19.95
C ALA A 327 -9.53 9.81 -21.08
N ILE A 328 -9.14 8.71 -21.75
CA ILE A 328 -9.93 8.06 -22.79
C ILE A 328 -11.26 7.55 -22.24
N VAL A 329 -11.25 6.87 -21.07
CA VAL A 329 -12.46 6.34 -20.44
C VAL A 329 -13.43 7.47 -20.07
N VAL A 330 -12.94 8.57 -19.51
CA VAL A 330 -13.76 9.75 -19.17
C VAL A 330 -14.38 10.37 -20.43
N LEU A 331 -13.61 10.52 -21.50
CA LEU A 331 -14.15 11.02 -22.79
C LEU A 331 -15.20 10.07 -23.37
N ILE A 332 -14.99 8.76 -23.34
CA ILE A 332 -15.98 7.78 -23.80
C ILE A 332 -17.26 7.87 -22.97
N LEU A 333 -17.18 8.02 -21.65
CA LEU A 333 -18.35 8.17 -20.78
C LEU A 333 -19.14 9.46 -21.10
N ILE A 334 -18.45 10.58 -21.32
CA ILE A 334 -19.07 11.85 -21.72
C ILE A 334 -19.81 11.68 -23.04
N VAL A 335 -19.12 11.18 -24.08
CA VAL A 335 -19.70 10.96 -25.42
C VAL A 335 -20.88 9.99 -25.37
N SER A 336 -20.75 8.89 -24.64
CA SER A 336 -21.83 7.90 -24.47
C SER A 336 -23.08 8.52 -23.83
N CYS A 337 -22.91 9.39 -22.84
CA CYS A 337 -24.01 10.11 -22.20
C CYS A 337 -24.70 11.07 -23.20
N VAL A 338 -23.91 11.81 -24.00
CA VAL A 338 -24.45 12.69 -25.06
C VAL A 338 -25.25 11.88 -26.07
N ILE A 339 -24.67 10.81 -26.60
CA ILE A 339 -25.33 9.93 -27.56
C ILE A 339 -26.65 9.40 -27.04
N SER A 340 -26.63 8.83 -25.82
CA SER A 340 -27.81 8.22 -25.18
C SER A 340 -28.97 9.22 -25.02
N LYS A 341 -28.68 10.46 -24.67
CA LYS A 341 -29.69 11.52 -24.51
C LYS A 341 -30.18 12.07 -25.83
N THR A 342 -29.26 12.36 -26.73
CA THR A 342 -29.58 12.95 -28.05
C THR A 342 -30.35 11.96 -28.92
N TRP A 343 -29.96 10.68 -28.92
CA TRP A 343 -30.64 9.63 -29.70
C TRP A 343 -32.14 9.56 -29.42
N ARG A 344 -32.52 9.64 -28.14
CA ARG A 344 -33.93 9.61 -27.76
C ARG A 344 -34.72 10.79 -28.35
N ILE A 345 -34.14 12.00 -28.27
CA ILE A 345 -34.79 13.22 -28.74
C ILE A 345 -34.73 13.36 -30.29
N ALA A 346 -33.62 12.92 -30.89
CA ALA A 346 -33.48 12.90 -32.33
C ALA A 346 -34.49 11.97 -33.03
N ASN A 347 -35.04 10.98 -32.32
CA ASN A 347 -36.08 10.08 -32.83
C ASN A 347 -37.51 10.50 -32.44
N GLU A 348 -37.71 11.55 -31.65
CA GLU A 348 -39.03 12.09 -31.33
C GLU A 348 -39.65 12.81 -32.54
N ASN A 349 -40.97 12.72 -32.68
CA ASN A 349 -41.70 13.25 -33.83
C ASN A 349 -41.63 14.79 -33.87
N PRO A 350 -41.09 15.40 -34.95
CA PRO A 350 -40.87 16.84 -35.06
C PRO A 350 -42.14 17.70 -34.91
N VAL A 351 -43.33 17.12 -35.16
CA VAL A 351 -44.62 17.82 -35.04
C VAL A 351 -44.94 18.22 -33.60
N LYS A 352 -44.40 17.50 -32.58
CA LYS A 352 -44.62 17.84 -31.17
C LYS A 352 -43.81 19.07 -30.73
N SER A 353 -42.62 19.26 -31.28
CA SER A 353 -41.73 20.36 -30.93
C SER A 353 -42.17 21.72 -31.57
N ILE A 354 -42.97 21.68 -32.62
CA ILE A 354 -43.47 22.90 -33.28
C ILE A 354 -44.79 23.39 -32.66
N LYS A 355 -45.54 22.50 -32.00
CA LYS A 355 -46.88 22.79 -31.42
C LYS A 355 -46.86 23.23 -29.94
N SER A 356 -45.71 23.32 -29.31
CA SER A 356 -45.57 23.69 -27.88
C SER A 356 -45.27 25.20 -27.70
N GLU A 357 -45.93 26.06 -28.39
CA GLU A 357 -46.12 27.47 -28.09
C GLU A 357 -47.52 27.69 -27.59
#